data_677ad1e11a46651e7ab765d4bb8103fc
#
_entry.id   677ad1e11a46651e7ab765d4bb8103fc
#
_cell.length_a   1.000
_cell.length_b   1.000
_cell.length_c   1.000
_cell.angle_alpha   90.00
_cell.angle_beta   90.00
_cell.angle_gamma   90.00
#
_symmetry.space_group_name_H-M   'P 1'
#
loop_
_entity.id
_entity.type
_entity.pdbx_description
1 polymer ?
#
loop_
_entity_poly.entity_id
_entity_poly.type
_entity_poly.pdbx_seq_one_letter_code
_entity_poly.pdbx_strand_id
1 'polypeptide(L)'
;MAASAGVVALIGVAPSTAAPHPVVSGAGVPPATSHAASENGLHIYSINGRRFGVLKAIHVLAFSESQYTVKIGLAHNAIDGGRQTTSSMCQTTVGCVAAVNGDYFDITNPGVPDPGDEVGGLIQNCVLLHTPEIAHQQANLDGQSVSNGLNWISDVDVNGVSVPITAINQQLPMSYVGVHLPLAGTLLFTDPYALPVPSATGWVTYEFTQVDGTESPTTINTTAELELAAQTTAAVKVTAGQVDISAPSGSLLATLQVGDTIPLTTTSTAGCDNIGGHPILLDHGVVTPVVRADTYMIKPYARTVIGWTAAGETVIMTVDGKDGASGATAFQLDRLLQSLNVVTALDLDGGESTTFYAKGRVLNSPSHGAERPVSTALLVVQNQ
;
A
#
# COMPACT_ATOMS: atom_id res chain seq x y z
N MET A 1 -29.83 49.42 2.94
CA MET A 1 -29.70 48.20 3.76
C MET A 1 -28.27 47.74 3.60
N ALA A 2 -27.46 47.92 4.63
CA ALA A 2 -26.03 47.65 4.60
C ALA A 2 -25.77 46.20 5.01
N ALA A 3 -25.02 45.46 4.17
CA ALA A 3 -24.58 44.11 4.47
C ALA A 3 -23.27 44.20 5.28
N SER A 4 -23.27 43.68 6.50
CA SER A 4 -22.11 43.56 7.36
C SER A 4 -21.25 42.35 6.94
N ALA A 5 -20.00 42.61 6.56
CA ALA A 5 -18.99 41.59 6.37
C ALA A 5 -18.47 41.16 7.74
N GLY A 6 -18.68 39.90 8.10
CA GLY A 6 -18.06 39.25 9.27
C GLY A 6 -16.62 38.90 9.00
N VAL A 7 -15.71 39.47 9.76
CA VAL A 7 -14.29 39.11 9.79
C VAL A 7 -14.15 37.84 10.63
N VAL A 8 -13.76 36.73 10.04
CA VAL A 8 -13.33 35.50 10.74
C VAL A 8 -11.87 35.69 11.15
N ALA A 9 -11.62 35.85 12.45
CA ALA A 9 -10.28 35.88 13.00
C ALA A 9 -9.68 34.45 12.95
N LEU A 10 -8.62 34.26 12.17
CA LEU A 10 -7.75 33.09 12.23
C LEU A 10 -6.97 33.13 13.56
N ILE A 11 -7.33 32.27 14.49
CA ILE A 11 -6.52 32.03 15.69
C ILE A 11 -5.33 31.16 15.23
N GLY A 12 -4.17 31.78 15.12
CA GLY A 12 -2.91 31.08 14.87
C GLY A 12 -2.56 30.23 16.09
N VAL A 13 -2.61 28.91 15.92
CA VAL A 13 -2.03 27.96 16.88
C VAL A 13 -0.52 27.99 16.66
N ALA A 14 0.23 28.51 17.60
CA ALA A 14 1.69 28.44 17.58
C ALA A 14 2.14 26.97 17.64
N PRO A 15 3.19 26.56 16.91
CA PRO A 15 3.73 25.22 17.03
C PRO A 15 4.26 25.01 18.44
N SER A 16 3.70 24.06 19.15
CA SER A 16 4.22 23.57 20.42
C SER A 16 5.58 22.94 20.15
N THR A 17 6.66 23.60 20.53
CA THR A 17 7.99 22.98 20.62
C THR A 17 7.98 22.05 21.83
N ALA A 18 7.55 20.81 21.62
CA ALA A 18 7.79 19.74 22.59
C ALA A 18 9.30 19.60 22.76
N ALA A 19 9.81 19.79 23.97
CA ALA A 19 11.20 19.54 24.30
C ALA A 19 11.52 18.07 23.98
N PRO A 20 12.71 17.77 23.42
CA PRO A 20 13.10 16.39 23.16
C PRO A 20 13.13 15.65 24.51
N HIS A 21 12.30 14.63 24.65
CA HIS A 21 12.40 13.71 25.78
C HIS A 21 13.80 13.07 25.72
N PRO A 22 14.48 12.91 26.85
CA PRO A 22 15.80 12.31 26.87
C PRO A 22 15.69 10.92 26.26
N VAL A 23 16.50 10.67 25.23
CA VAL A 23 16.76 9.33 24.71
C VAL A 23 17.24 8.52 25.89
N VAL A 24 16.39 7.63 26.39
CA VAL A 24 16.79 6.66 27.41
C VAL A 24 17.77 5.72 26.69
N SER A 25 19.05 5.99 26.84
CA SER A 25 20.13 5.10 26.46
C SER A 25 20.18 3.93 27.45
N GLY A 26 19.16 3.13 27.44
CA GLY A 26 19.16 1.81 28.00
C GLY A 26 19.14 0.86 26.82
N ALA A 27 20.30 0.26 26.49
CA ALA A 27 20.33 -0.92 25.66
C ALA A 27 19.46 -1.97 26.32
N GLY A 28 18.17 -1.96 25.98
CA GLY A 28 17.23 -2.95 26.43
C GLY A 28 17.73 -4.29 25.89
N VAL A 29 18.07 -5.21 26.80
CA VAL A 29 18.35 -6.58 26.42
C VAL A 29 17.21 -7.05 25.55
N PRO A 30 17.44 -7.45 24.28
CA PRO A 30 16.37 -7.92 23.42
C PRO A 30 15.58 -9.01 24.15
N PRO A 31 14.25 -9.07 23.96
CA PRO A 31 13.47 -10.15 24.58
C PRO A 31 14.11 -11.47 24.22
N ALA A 32 14.23 -12.38 25.22
CA ALA A 32 14.95 -13.64 25.09
C ALA A 32 14.60 -14.31 23.74
N THR A 33 15.57 -14.39 22.85
CA THR A 33 15.44 -14.95 21.50
C THR A 33 15.53 -16.47 21.60
N SER A 34 14.54 -17.16 21.03
CA SER A 34 14.65 -18.59 20.77
C SER A 34 14.74 -18.81 19.25
N HIS A 35 15.76 -19.57 18.84
CA HIS A 35 16.05 -19.93 17.45
C HIS A 35 16.41 -18.74 16.51
N ALA A 36 17.57 -18.14 16.73
CA ALA A 36 18.16 -17.23 15.75
C ALA A 36 18.84 -18.04 14.63
N ALA A 37 18.49 -17.76 13.38
CA ALA A 37 19.28 -18.12 12.23
C ALA A 37 19.75 -16.83 11.59
N SER A 38 21.04 -16.66 11.44
CA SER A 38 21.64 -15.56 10.66
C SER A 38 22.33 -16.17 9.46
N GLU A 39 21.94 -15.74 8.29
CA GLU A 39 22.56 -16.16 7.03
C GLU A 39 22.75 -14.92 6.17
N ASN A 40 23.99 -14.64 5.79
CA ASN A 40 24.34 -13.49 4.92
C ASN A 40 23.71 -12.15 5.38
N GLY A 41 23.67 -11.87 6.70
CA GLY A 41 23.09 -10.63 7.22
C GLY A 41 21.56 -10.61 7.33
N LEU A 42 20.87 -11.68 6.97
CA LEU A 42 19.45 -11.87 7.21
C LEU A 42 19.24 -12.54 8.56
N HIS A 43 18.62 -11.85 9.50
CA HIS A 43 18.37 -12.34 10.85
C HIS A 43 16.91 -12.76 10.99
N ILE A 44 16.66 -14.07 11.12
CA ILE A 44 15.33 -14.64 11.38
C ILE A 44 15.31 -15.23 12.78
N TYR A 45 14.43 -14.73 13.65
CA TYR A 45 14.33 -15.20 15.02
C TYR A 45 12.90 -15.07 15.57
N SER A 46 12.63 -15.74 16.68
CA SER A 46 11.41 -15.58 17.42
C SER A 46 11.67 -14.91 18.75
N ILE A 47 10.72 -14.12 19.24
CA ILE A 47 10.83 -13.42 20.52
C ILE A 47 9.74 -13.84 21.49
N ASN A 48 10.06 -13.76 22.78
CA ASN A 48 9.08 -14.02 23.84
C ASN A 48 8.35 -12.72 24.22
N GLY A 49 7.09 -12.61 23.78
CA GLY A 49 6.25 -11.42 24.01
C GLY A 49 5.56 -11.36 25.39
N ARG A 50 5.77 -12.35 26.28
CA ARG A 50 5.03 -12.45 27.57
C ARG A 50 5.11 -11.18 28.41
N ARG A 51 6.28 -10.53 28.49
CA ARG A 51 6.46 -9.26 29.21
C ARG A 51 5.63 -8.11 28.66
N PHE A 52 5.14 -8.21 27.42
CA PHE A 52 4.26 -7.25 26.75
C PHE A 52 2.80 -7.71 26.73
N GLY A 53 2.50 -8.87 27.34
CA GLY A 53 1.17 -9.48 27.36
C GLY A 53 0.82 -10.27 26.10
N VAL A 54 1.77 -10.50 25.19
CA VAL A 54 1.59 -11.33 23.99
C VAL A 54 2.00 -12.75 24.31
N LEU A 55 1.05 -13.69 24.20
CA LEU A 55 1.25 -15.10 24.54
C LEU A 55 1.43 -16.00 23.30
N LYS A 56 1.33 -15.44 22.13
CA LYS A 56 1.50 -16.16 20.86
C LYS A 56 2.91 -16.02 20.33
N ALA A 57 3.26 -16.85 19.34
CA ALA A 57 4.55 -16.77 18.69
C ALA A 57 4.71 -15.43 17.96
N ILE A 58 5.91 -14.87 18.03
CA ILE A 58 6.29 -13.64 17.35
C ILE A 58 7.51 -13.98 16.53
N HIS A 59 7.42 -13.75 15.23
CA HIS A 59 8.50 -13.97 14.28
C HIS A 59 9.03 -12.62 13.82
N VAL A 60 10.33 -12.50 13.75
CA VAL A 60 11.03 -11.27 13.34
C VAL A 60 12.03 -11.60 12.26
N LEU A 61 12.06 -10.75 11.25
CA LEU A 61 13.04 -10.67 10.20
C LEU A 61 13.70 -9.30 10.28
N ALA A 62 15.03 -9.25 10.36
CA ALA A 62 15.76 -8.00 10.37
C ALA A 62 16.98 -8.07 9.44
N PHE A 63 17.23 -7.01 8.69
CA PHE A 63 18.32 -6.94 7.71
C PHE A 63 18.66 -5.49 7.34
N SER A 64 19.83 -5.33 6.73
CA SER A 64 20.26 -4.06 6.13
C SER A 64 19.90 -4.04 4.65
N GLU A 65 19.45 -2.89 4.15
CA GLU A 65 19.15 -2.68 2.72
C GLU A 65 20.40 -2.74 1.81
N SER A 66 21.58 -2.69 2.38
CA SER A 66 22.80 -2.95 1.61
C SER A 66 22.91 -4.40 1.10
N GLN A 67 22.18 -5.33 1.70
CA GLN A 67 22.23 -6.76 1.37
C GLN A 67 20.91 -7.30 0.81
N TYR A 68 19.81 -6.72 1.21
CA TYR A 68 18.46 -7.13 0.81
C TYR A 68 17.60 -5.92 0.54
N THR A 69 16.67 -6.05 -0.40
CA THR A 69 15.67 -5.03 -0.73
C THR A 69 14.28 -5.60 -0.48
N VAL A 70 13.39 -4.79 0.06
CA VAL A 70 11.96 -5.12 0.09
C VAL A 70 11.35 -4.74 -1.25
N LYS A 71 10.71 -5.70 -1.91
CA LYS A 71 9.91 -5.46 -3.13
C LYS A 71 8.45 -5.76 -2.85
N ILE A 72 7.57 -5.08 -3.55
CA ILE A 72 6.14 -5.38 -3.51
C ILE A 72 5.88 -6.50 -4.53
N GLY A 73 5.24 -7.58 -4.08
CA GLY A 73 4.73 -8.63 -4.95
C GLY A 73 3.25 -8.43 -5.20
N LEU A 74 2.81 -8.51 -6.44
CA LEU A 74 1.40 -8.49 -6.83
C LEU A 74 0.93 -9.90 -7.13
N ALA A 75 -0.27 -10.25 -6.71
CA ALA A 75 -0.91 -11.50 -7.11
C ALA A 75 -1.00 -11.57 -8.64
N HIS A 76 -0.43 -12.63 -9.21
CA HIS A 76 -0.41 -12.83 -10.67
C HIS A 76 0.24 -11.69 -11.48
N ASN A 77 1.03 -10.82 -10.83
CA ASN A 77 1.63 -9.61 -11.39
C ASN A 77 0.61 -8.62 -11.97
N ALA A 78 -0.56 -8.51 -11.34
CA ALA A 78 -1.64 -7.66 -11.83
C ALA A 78 -2.38 -6.97 -10.67
N ILE A 79 -2.94 -5.79 -10.93
CA ILE A 79 -3.93 -5.13 -10.09
C ILE A 79 -5.29 -5.77 -10.41
N ASP A 80 -6.08 -6.08 -9.39
CA ASP A 80 -7.34 -6.81 -9.54
C ASP A 80 -7.20 -8.16 -10.29
N GLY A 81 -6.02 -8.75 -10.20
CA GLY A 81 -5.69 -10.03 -10.83
C GLY A 81 -6.14 -11.26 -10.03
N GLY A 82 -6.88 -11.08 -8.96
CA GLY A 82 -7.23 -12.11 -7.99
C GLY A 82 -6.23 -12.17 -6.83
N ARG A 83 -6.14 -13.32 -6.18
CA ARG A 83 -5.30 -13.51 -4.99
C ARG A 83 -4.32 -14.67 -5.15
N GLN A 84 -3.15 -14.52 -4.55
CA GLN A 84 -2.09 -15.52 -4.57
C GLN A 84 -1.49 -15.65 -3.17
N THR A 85 -1.00 -16.83 -2.78
CA THR A 85 -0.35 -17.00 -1.49
C THR A 85 0.98 -16.24 -1.45
N THR A 86 1.31 -15.64 -0.30
CA THR A 86 2.59 -14.95 -0.05
C THR A 86 3.78 -15.86 -0.38
N SER A 87 3.70 -17.13 0.03
CA SER A 87 4.73 -18.13 -0.28
C SER A 87 4.91 -18.33 -1.79
N SER A 88 3.82 -18.40 -2.56
CA SER A 88 3.88 -18.57 -4.02
C SER A 88 4.45 -17.34 -4.71
N MET A 89 4.09 -16.11 -4.28
CA MET A 89 4.68 -14.88 -4.82
C MET A 89 6.21 -14.86 -4.62
N CYS A 90 6.70 -15.24 -3.43
CA CYS A 90 8.13 -15.34 -3.17
C CYS A 90 8.81 -16.43 -4.01
N GLN A 91 8.20 -17.61 -4.12
CA GLN A 91 8.77 -18.74 -4.88
C GLN A 91 8.92 -18.45 -6.38
N THR A 92 8.06 -17.61 -6.94
CA THR A 92 8.11 -17.20 -8.35
C THR A 92 9.00 -15.97 -8.60
N THR A 93 9.45 -15.30 -7.53
CA THR A 93 10.31 -14.11 -7.63
C THR A 93 11.78 -14.48 -7.48
N VAL A 94 12.60 -14.15 -8.48
CA VAL A 94 14.03 -14.42 -8.48
C VAL A 94 14.72 -13.72 -7.30
N GLY A 95 15.50 -14.48 -6.53
CA GLY A 95 16.24 -13.96 -5.39
C GLY A 95 15.43 -13.71 -4.12
N CYS A 96 14.11 -14.03 -4.13
CA CYS A 96 13.31 -13.91 -2.91
C CYS A 96 13.70 -14.97 -1.88
N VAL A 97 14.01 -14.51 -0.66
CA VAL A 97 14.46 -15.35 0.47
C VAL A 97 13.47 -15.42 1.62
N ALA A 98 12.61 -14.39 1.73
CA ALA A 98 11.53 -14.31 2.71
C ALA A 98 10.40 -13.41 2.19
N ALA A 99 9.20 -13.58 2.76
CA ALA A 99 8.05 -12.72 2.43
C ALA A 99 7.04 -12.68 3.59
N VAL A 100 6.28 -11.59 3.63
CA VAL A 100 5.06 -11.45 4.43
C VAL A 100 3.93 -10.92 3.55
N ASN A 101 2.67 -11.08 3.98
CA ASN A 101 1.54 -10.46 3.30
C ASN A 101 1.67 -8.92 3.31
N GLY A 102 1.04 -8.27 2.33
CA GLY A 102 1.02 -6.81 2.16
C GLY A 102 -0.18 -6.13 2.79
N ASP A 103 -0.73 -5.17 2.05
CA ASP A 103 -1.84 -4.31 2.46
C ASP A 103 -3.18 -5.03 2.55
N TYR A 104 -4.18 -4.32 3.06
CA TYR A 104 -5.59 -4.70 3.02
C TYR A 104 -6.11 -4.73 1.58
N PHE A 105 -7.07 -5.59 1.33
CA PHE A 105 -7.69 -5.74 0.02
C PHE A 105 -9.18 -6.06 0.15
N ASP A 106 -9.97 -5.69 -0.85
CA ASP A 106 -11.40 -5.99 -0.86
C ASP A 106 -11.66 -7.47 -1.16
N ILE A 107 -12.44 -8.08 -0.27
CA ILE A 107 -12.90 -9.47 -0.38
C ILE A 107 -14.41 -9.56 -0.62
N THR A 108 -15.11 -8.43 -0.68
CA THR A 108 -16.58 -8.39 -0.56
C THR A 108 -17.28 -7.77 -1.76
N ASN A 109 -16.56 -7.40 -2.82
CA ASN A 109 -17.15 -6.69 -3.95
C ASN A 109 -18.23 -7.54 -4.65
N PRO A 110 -19.53 -7.16 -4.56
CA PRO A 110 -20.61 -7.94 -5.15
C PRO A 110 -20.55 -7.87 -6.68
N GLY A 111 -20.44 -9.02 -7.32
CA GLY A 111 -20.49 -9.14 -8.77
C GLY A 111 -19.16 -9.36 -9.47
N VAL A 112 -18.05 -9.29 -8.71
CA VAL A 112 -16.74 -9.70 -9.18
C VAL A 112 -16.26 -10.87 -8.31
N PRO A 113 -15.78 -11.96 -8.87
CA PRO A 113 -15.28 -13.08 -8.09
C PRO A 113 -13.96 -12.67 -7.43
N ASP A 114 -14.06 -12.03 -6.25
CA ASP A 114 -12.98 -11.77 -5.30
C ASP A 114 -11.67 -11.31 -5.97
N PRO A 115 -11.65 -10.11 -6.56
CA PRO A 115 -10.54 -9.66 -7.41
C PRO A 115 -9.27 -9.38 -6.61
N GLY A 116 -9.39 -9.11 -5.30
CA GLY A 116 -8.28 -8.69 -4.47
C GLY A 116 -7.88 -7.23 -4.71
N ASP A 117 -8.87 -6.35 -4.93
CA ASP A 117 -8.63 -4.91 -5.11
C ASP A 117 -7.94 -4.31 -3.89
N GLU A 118 -6.91 -3.50 -4.13
CA GLU A 118 -6.09 -2.91 -3.06
C GLU A 118 -6.84 -1.77 -2.37
N VAL A 119 -6.80 -1.70 -1.07
CA VAL A 119 -7.42 -0.58 -0.32
C VAL A 119 -6.53 0.65 -0.33
N GLY A 120 -5.24 0.46 -0.17
CA GLY A 120 -4.25 1.52 -0.15
C GLY A 120 -3.69 1.89 -1.52
N GLY A 121 -2.92 2.96 -1.55
CA GLY A 121 -2.19 3.33 -2.75
C GLY A 121 -0.95 2.45 -2.96
N LEU A 122 -0.58 2.24 -4.21
CA LEU A 122 0.53 1.39 -4.58
C LEU A 122 1.43 2.06 -5.63
N ILE A 123 2.69 2.27 -5.28
CA ILE A 123 3.74 2.65 -6.23
C ILE A 123 4.78 1.54 -6.23
N GLN A 124 5.18 1.09 -7.40
CA GLN A 124 6.21 0.06 -7.58
C GLN A 124 7.19 0.48 -8.69
N ASN A 125 8.48 0.50 -8.38
CA ASN A 125 9.53 0.93 -9.32
C ASN A 125 9.22 2.32 -9.94
N CYS A 126 8.81 3.27 -9.13
CA CYS A 126 8.41 4.62 -9.54
C CYS A 126 7.13 4.70 -10.41
N VAL A 127 6.39 3.62 -10.60
CA VAL A 127 5.12 3.63 -11.34
C VAL A 127 3.96 3.60 -10.34
N LEU A 128 3.06 4.59 -10.40
CA LEU A 128 1.82 4.61 -9.62
C LEU A 128 0.84 3.61 -10.24
N LEU A 129 0.73 2.45 -9.58
CA LEU A 129 -0.07 1.33 -10.07
C LEU A 129 -1.52 1.39 -9.60
N HIS A 130 -1.76 1.90 -8.38
CA HIS A 130 -3.09 1.96 -7.80
C HIS A 130 -3.22 3.18 -6.88
N THR A 131 -4.31 3.90 -6.98
CA THR A 131 -4.61 5.01 -6.09
C THR A 131 -5.46 4.54 -4.91
N PRO A 132 -5.29 5.11 -3.70
CA PRO A 132 -6.02 4.62 -2.53
C PRO A 132 -7.53 4.85 -2.68
N GLU A 133 -8.31 3.85 -2.32
CA GLU A 133 -9.78 3.93 -2.32
C GLU A 133 -10.33 4.80 -1.20
N ILE A 134 -9.65 4.78 -0.08
CA ILE A 134 -9.97 5.58 1.12
C ILE A 134 -8.69 6.22 1.64
N ALA A 135 -8.83 7.19 2.56
CA ALA A 135 -7.68 7.74 3.26
C ALA A 135 -6.99 6.60 4.04
N HIS A 136 -5.95 6.02 3.46
CA HIS A 136 -5.19 4.91 3.97
C HIS A 136 -3.74 5.31 4.17
N GLN A 137 -3.13 4.85 5.27
CA GLN A 137 -1.76 5.20 5.59
C GLN A 137 -0.79 4.42 4.71
N GLN A 138 0.43 4.92 4.58
CA GLN A 138 1.38 4.42 3.59
C GLN A 138 2.75 4.19 4.22
N ALA A 139 3.46 3.18 3.76
CA ALA A 139 4.88 2.96 3.98
C ALA A 139 5.65 3.24 2.69
N ASN A 140 6.57 4.18 2.74
CA ASN A 140 7.57 4.40 1.71
C ASN A 140 8.75 3.48 2.00
N LEU A 141 8.93 2.45 1.19
CA LEU A 141 9.91 1.38 1.43
C LEU A 141 11.34 1.85 1.16
N ASP A 142 11.56 2.60 0.10
CA ASP A 142 12.86 3.14 -0.28
C ASP A 142 13.28 4.37 0.57
N GLY A 143 12.30 5.11 1.11
CA GLY A 143 12.54 6.24 2.03
C GLY A 143 12.47 5.89 3.51
N GLN A 144 12.17 4.64 3.89
CA GLN A 144 12.04 4.17 5.28
C GLN A 144 11.14 5.08 6.15
N SER A 145 10.01 5.50 5.59
CA SER A 145 9.13 6.47 6.21
C SER A 145 7.66 6.07 6.08
N VAL A 146 6.81 6.72 6.83
CA VAL A 146 5.36 6.51 6.81
C VAL A 146 4.63 7.84 6.58
N SER A 147 3.43 7.78 6.00
CA SER A 147 2.59 8.94 5.77
C SER A 147 1.10 8.62 6.00
N ASN A 148 0.30 9.64 6.29
CA ASN A 148 -1.14 9.49 6.51
C ASN A 148 -1.95 9.29 5.22
N GLY A 149 -1.31 9.21 4.07
CA GLY A 149 -1.93 8.96 2.78
C GLY A 149 -0.92 9.04 1.66
N LEU A 150 -1.29 8.53 0.50
CA LEU A 150 -0.52 8.68 -0.72
C LEU A 150 -0.72 10.10 -1.28
N ASN A 151 0.36 10.85 -1.37
CA ASN A 151 0.34 12.16 -2.01
C ASN A 151 0.66 12.00 -3.49
N TRP A 152 -0.34 12.20 -4.33
CA TRP A 152 -0.23 12.06 -5.77
C TRP A 152 -1.14 13.06 -6.49
N ILE A 153 -0.75 13.44 -7.70
CA ILE A 153 -1.55 14.18 -8.67
C ILE A 153 -1.27 13.56 -10.03
N SER A 154 -2.31 13.32 -10.80
CA SER A 154 -2.19 12.91 -12.19
C SER A 154 -3.21 13.68 -13.02
N ASP A 155 -2.81 14.19 -14.16
CA ASP A 155 -3.69 14.92 -15.08
C ASP A 155 -3.27 14.75 -16.54
N VAL A 156 -4.22 14.87 -17.44
CA VAL A 156 -3.97 15.00 -18.88
C VAL A 156 -4.26 16.41 -19.35
N ASP A 157 -3.43 16.95 -20.23
CA ASP A 157 -3.70 18.23 -20.86
C ASP A 157 -4.47 18.01 -22.16
N VAL A 158 -5.65 18.63 -22.26
CA VAL A 158 -6.47 18.60 -23.46
C VAL A 158 -6.62 20.04 -23.97
N ASN A 159 -5.91 20.36 -25.06
CA ASN A 159 -5.93 21.69 -25.67
C ASN A 159 -5.55 22.84 -24.71
N GLY A 160 -4.57 22.63 -23.83
CA GLY A 160 -4.11 23.60 -22.84
C GLY A 160 -4.97 23.67 -21.57
N VAL A 161 -5.86 22.71 -21.37
CA VAL A 161 -6.69 22.60 -20.16
C VAL A 161 -6.39 21.29 -19.45
N SER A 162 -5.94 21.39 -18.20
CA SER A 162 -5.69 20.21 -17.34
C SER A 162 -7.01 19.54 -16.96
N VAL A 163 -7.09 18.23 -17.22
CA VAL A 163 -8.19 17.34 -16.79
C VAL A 163 -7.64 16.38 -15.74
N PRO A 164 -8.06 16.53 -14.49
CA PRO A 164 -7.52 15.70 -13.40
C PRO A 164 -7.97 14.24 -13.54
N ILE A 165 -7.05 13.32 -13.35
CA ILE A 165 -7.33 11.90 -13.12
C ILE A 165 -7.74 11.74 -11.66
N THR A 166 -8.85 11.09 -11.41
CA THR A 166 -9.44 10.94 -10.07
C THR A 166 -9.16 9.57 -9.45
N ALA A 167 -8.87 8.57 -10.28
CA ALA A 167 -8.48 7.24 -9.83
C ALA A 167 -7.63 6.55 -10.90
N ILE A 168 -6.69 5.71 -10.46
CA ILE A 168 -5.83 4.88 -11.32
C ILE A 168 -6.01 3.43 -10.90
N ASN A 169 -6.41 2.58 -11.85
CA ASN A 169 -6.59 1.13 -11.71
C ASN A 169 -7.51 0.73 -10.54
N GLN A 170 -8.52 1.53 -10.23
CA GLN A 170 -9.52 1.22 -9.22
C GLN A 170 -10.75 0.57 -9.83
N GLN A 171 -11.30 -0.43 -9.14
CA GLN A 171 -12.56 -1.06 -9.49
C GLN A 171 -13.75 -0.22 -9.01
N LEU A 172 -14.23 0.67 -9.85
CA LEU A 172 -15.40 1.51 -9.56
C LEU A 172 -16.62 1.12 -10.44
N PRO A 173 -17.87 1.16 -9.94
CA PRO A 173 -18.30 1.48 -8.57
C PRO A 173 -17.96 0.36 -7.59
N MET A 174 -17.59 0.71 -6.38
CA MET A 174 -17.08 -0.19 -5.38
C MET A 174 -17.79 -0.02 -4.03
N SER A 175 -17.79 -1.07 -3.21
CA SER A 175 -18.25 -1.03 -1.82
C SER A 175 -17.25 -1.77 -0.94
N TYR A 176 -16.53 -1.04 -0.09
CA TYR A 176 -15.60 -1.59 0.89
C TYR A 176 -15.99 -1.16 2.30
N VAL A 177 -16.18 -2.13 3.21
CA VAL A 177 -16.50 -1.89 4.64
C VAL A 177 -17.53 -0.77 4.87
N GLY A 178 -18.61 -0.73 4.04
CA GLY A 178 -19.65 0.29 4.12
C GLY A 178 -19.33 1.63 3.44
N VAL A 179 -18.19 1.76 2.79
CA VAL A 179 -17.86 2.86 1.90
C VAL A 179 -18.32 2.51 0.48
N HIS A 180 -19.11 3.39 -0.12
CA HIS A 180 -19.53 3.26 -1.52
C HIS A 180 -18.83 4.31 -2.35
N LEU A 181 -17.98 3.89 -3.27
CA LEU A 181 -17.31 4.76 -4.23
C LEU A 181 -18.07 4.66 -5.56
N PRO A 182 -18.82 5.70 -5.94
CA PRO A 182 -19.55 5.70 -7.20
C PRO A 182 -18.60 5.89 -8.38
N LEU A 183 -19.01 5.43 -9.55
CA LEU A 183 -18.33 5.76 -10.79
C LEU A 183 -18.40 7.28 -11.00
N ALA A 184 -17.29 7.98 -10.85
CA ALA A 184 -17.23 9.44 -10.91
C ALA A 184 -15.85 9.94 -11.34
N GLY A 185 -15.78 11.12 -11.95
CA GLY A 185 -14.52 11.77 -12.33
C GLY A 185 -13.93 11.23 -13.63
N THR A 186 -12.62 11.21 -13.75
CA THR A 186 -11.85 10.69 -14.89
C THR A 186 -10.99 9.55 -14.37
N LEU A 187 -11.19 8.35 -14.87
CA LEU A 187 -10.54 7.12 -14.41
C LEU A 187 -9.51 6.70 -15.44
N LEU A 188 -8.32 6.35 -14.96
CA LEU A 188 -7.23 5.88 -15.79
C LEU A 188 -6.93 4.42 -15.48
N PHE A 189 -6.72 3.62 -16.52
CA PHE A 189 -6.38 2.20 -16.44
C PHE A 189 -5.15 1.90 -17.28
N THR A 190 -4.23 1.12 -16.73
CA THR A 190 -2.97 0.70 -17.36
C THR A 190 -2.88 -0.82 -17.44
N ASP A 191 -1.93 -1.36 -18.19
CA ASP A 191 -1.73 -2.80 -18.44
C ASP A 191 -1.80 -3.70 -17.18
N PRO A 192 -1.27 -3.32 -15.99
CA PRO A 192 -1.41 -4.19 -14.83
C PRO A 192 -2.85 -4.45 -14.37
N TYR A 193 -3.83 -3.64 -14.82
CA TYR A 193 -5.23 -3.83 -14.44
C TYR A 193 -5.85 -5.03 -15.13
N ALA A 194 -6.26 -6.03 -14.36
CA ALA A 194 -6.67 -7.33 -14.92
C ALA A 194 -8.13 -7.41 -15.36
N LEU A 195 -8.98 -6.54 -14.82
CA LEU A 195 -10.42 -6.54 -15.11
C LEU A 195 -10.76 -5.70 -16.34
N PRO A 196 -11.95 -5.88 -16.93
CA PRO A 196 -12.44 -4.93 -17.92
C PRO A 196 -12.65 -3.54 -17.32
N VAL A 197 -12.26 -2.50 -18.07
CA VAL A 197 -12.54 -1.11 -17.71
C VAL A 197 -14.05 -0.93 -17.51
N PRO A 198 -14.49 -0.33 -16.39
CA PRO A 198 -15.89 -0.15 -16.10
C PRO A 198 -16.61 0.65 -17.19
N SER A 199 -17.78 0.20 -17.61
CA SER A 199 -18.64 0.91 -18.56
C SER A 199 -19.97 1.24 -17.92
N ALA A 200 -20.50 2.43 -18.19
CA ALA A 200 -21.80 2.87 -17.71
C ALA A 200 -22.49 3.80 -18.74
N THR A 201 -23.81 3.91 -18.64
CA THR A 201 -24.57 4.84 -19.48
C THR A 201 -24.07 6.27 -19.28
N GLY A 202 -23.74 6.95 -20.39
CA GLY A 202 -23.19 8.30 -20.37
C GLY A 202 -21.69 8.38 -20.11
N TRP A 203 -20.97 7.26 -20.15
CA TRP A 203 -19.53 7.18 -20.07
C TRP A 203 -18.92 6.75 -21.40
N VAL A 204 -17.70 7.21 -21.66
CA VAL A 204 -16.89 6.85 -22.83
C VAL A 204 -15.50 6.47 -22.32
N THR A 205 -14.96 5.38 -22.82
CA THR A 205 -13.56 4.99 -22.65
C THR A 205 -12.78 5.41 -23.87
N TYR A 206 -11.71 6.16 -23.66
CA TYR A 206 -10.75 6.63 -24.64
C TYR A 206 -9.53 5.72 -24.54
N GLU A 207 -9.28 4.94 -25.59
CA GLU A 207 -8.18 3.98 -25.67
C GLU A 207 -6.96 4.68 -26.29
N PHE A 208 -5.90 4.84 -25.52
CA PHE A 208 -4.66 5.48 -25.94
C PHE A 208 -3.56 4.44 -26.09
N THR A 209 -2.61 4.74 -26.98
CA THR A 209 -1.32 4.08 -27.05
C THR A 209 -0.23 5.03 -26.55
N GLN A 210 0.73 4.51 -25.81
CA GLN A 210 1.89 5.31 -25.42
C GLN A 210 2.74 5.62 -26.66
N VAL A 211 3.16 6.87 -26.79
CA VAL A 211 4.08 7.27 -27.87
C VAL A 211 5.49 6.76 -27.56
N ASP A 212 6.13 6.11 -28.54
CA ASP A 212 7.46 5.55 -28.39
C ASP A 212 8.51 6.61 -27.96
N GLY A 213 9.38 6.20 -27.02
CA GLY A 213 10.45 7.05 -26.49
C GLY A 213 10.02 8.02 -25.39
N THR A 214 8.76 7.96 -24.93
CA THR A 214 8.29 8.67 -23.75
C THR A 214 8.34 7.77 -22.51
N GLU A 215 8.22 8.37 -21.32
CA GLU A 215 8.19 7.63 -20.05
C GLU A 215 6.96 6.73 -19.98
N SER A 216 7.08 5.62 -19.23
CA SER A 216 5.95 4.74 -18.99
C SER A 216 4.78 5.51 -18.36
N PRO A 217 3.53 5.27 -18.77
CA PRO A 217 2.36 5.90 -18.17
C PRO A 217 2.36 5.76 -16.65
N THR A 218 1.93 6.79 -15.95
CA THR A 218 1.88 6.84 -14.47
C THR A 218 3.23 6.71 -13.75
N THR A 219 4.38 6.76 -14.46
CA THR A 219 5.68 6.96 -13.80
C THR A 219 5.67 8.29 -13.07
N ILE A 220 5.93 8.28 -11.77
CA ILE A 220 5.85 9.48 -10.95
C ILE A 220 6.94 10.50 -11.32
N ASN A 221 6.57 11.79 -11.25
CA ASN A 221 7.42 12.94 -11.56
C ASN A 221 7.88 12.99 -13.01
N THR A 222 7.05 12.42 -13.91
CA THR A 222 7.30 12.41 -15.35
C THR A 222 6.05 12.80 -16.14
N THR A 223 6.23 12.98 -17.44
CA THR A 223 5.15 13.18 -18.42
C THR A 223 5.30 12.15 -19.54
N ALA A 224 4.24 11.38 -19.77
CA ALA A 224 4.11 10.46 -20.90
C ALA A 224 3.26 11.11 -22.00
N GLU A 225 3.56 10.84 -23.26
CA GLU A 225 2.71 11.23 -24.38
C GLU A 225 1.80 10.07 -24.81
N LEU A 226 0.52 10.35 -24.96
CA LEU A 226 -0.52 9.38 -25.28
C LEU A 226 -1.21 9.75 -26.56
N GLU A 227 -1.25 8.85 -27.57
CA GLU A 227 -1.99 9.02 -28.82
C GLU A 227 -3.34 8.30 -28.75
N LEU A 228 -4.45 9.00 -29.04
CA LEU A 228 -5.78 8.42 -29.05
C LEU A 228 -5.96 7.45 -30.22
N ALA A 229 -6.13 6.17 -29.90
CA ALA A 229 -6.31 5.10 -30.89
C ALA A 229 -7.79 4.82 -31.19
N ALA A 230 -8.66 4.83 -30.14
CA ALA A 230 -10.08 4.53 -30.29
C ALA A 230 -10.92 5.16 -29.16
N GLN A 231 -12.25 5.13 -29.37
CA GLN A 231 -13.24 5.49 -28.34
C GLN A 231 -14.34 4.44 -28.33
N THR A 232 -14.79 4.06 -27.13
CA THR A 232 -15.86 3.05 -26.99
C THR A 232 -16.78 3.35 -25.81
N THR A 233 -18.00 2.82 -25.84
CA THR A 233 -18.93 2.78 -24.70
C THR A 233 -19.08 1.37 -24.16
N ALA A 234 -18.41 0.39 -24.75
CA ALA A 234 -18.36 -0.98 -24.27
C ALA A 234 -17.26 -1.17 -23.23
N ALA A 235 -17.40 -2.18 -22.39
CA ALA A 235 -16.32 -2.61 -21.52
C ALA A 235 -15.17 -3.16 -22.38
N VAL A 236 -13.95 -2.68 -22.14
CA VAL A 236 -12.72 -3.10 -22.83
C VAL A 236 -11.70 -3.56 -21.80
N LYS A 237 -10.74 -4.36 -22.23
CA LYS A 237 -9.63 -4.78 -21.40
C LYS A 237 -8.36 -4.05 -21.86
N VAL A 238 -7.69 -3.41 -20.92
CA VAL A 238 -6.39 -2.77 -21.20
C VAL A 238 -5.39 -3.85 -21.62
N THR A 239 -4.60 -3.55 -22.64
CA THR A 239 -3.54 -4.44 -23.13
C THR A 239 -2.17 -3.79 -23.01
N ALA A 240 -1.10 -4.56 -23.15
CA ALA A 240 0.27 -4.07 -23.02
C ALA A 240 0.54 -2.87 -23.95
N GLY A 241 1.09 -1.79 -23.38
CA GLY A 241 1.36 -0.54 -24.08
C GLY A 241 0.13 0.35 -24.32
N GLN A 242 -1.04 -0.04 -23.80
CA GLN A 242 -2.29 0.72 -23.87
C GLN A 242 -2.56 1.43 -22.54
N VAL A 243 -3.24 2.57 -22.62
CA VAL A 243 -3.77 3.33 -21.49
C VAL A 243 -5.21 3.67 -21.81
N ASP A 244 -6.13 3.30 -20.95
CA ASP A 244 -7.53 3.60 -21.14
C ASP A 244 -7.97 4.69 -20.15
N ILE A 245 -8.60 5.74 -20.64
CA ILE A 245 -9.17 6.80 -19.80
C ILE A 245 -10.68 6.76 -19.96
N SER A 246 -11.39 6.47 -18.88
CA SER A 246 -12.85 6.44 -18.84
C SER A 246 -13.40 7.70 -18.17
N ALA A 247 -14.34 8.38 -18.83
CA ALA A 247 -14.89 9.63 -18.34
C ALA A 247 -16.35 9.81 -18.80
N PRO A 248 -17.13 10.71 -18.15
CA PRO A 248 -18.44 11.11 -18.65
C PRO A 248 -18.38 11.61 -20.10
N SER A 249 -19.38 11.27 -20.91
CA SER A 249 -19.44 11.63 -22.35
C SER A 249 -19.42 13.14 -22.65
N GLY A 250 -19.70 13.96 -21.63
CA GLY A 250 -19.58 15.43 -21.72
C GLY A 250 -18.26 15.99 -21.22
N SER A 251 -17.26 15.14 -20.91
CA SER A 251 -15.92 15.58 -20.52
C SER A 251 -15.18 16.27 -21.65
N LEU A 252 -14.11 17.00 -21.32
CA LEU A 252 -13.26 17.65 -22.32
C LEU A 252 -12.59 16.65 -23.27
N LEU A 253 -12.37 15.40 -22.80
CA LEU A 253 -11.84 14.31 -23.65
C LEU A 253 -12.72 14.04 -24.87
N ALA A 254 -14.01 14.35 -24.83
CA ALA A 254 -14.92 14.20 -25.99
C ALA A 254 -14.58 15.11 -27.17
N THR A 255 -13.71 16.09 -27.00
CA THR A 255 -13.23 16.97 -28.10
C THR A 255 -12.10 16.35 -28.90
N LEU A 256 -11.47 15.28 -28.37
CA LEU A 256 -10.35 14.60 -29.04
C LEU A 256 -10.80 13.78 -30.25
N GLN A 257 -9.92 13.70 -31.23
CA GLN A 257 -10.07 12.88 -32.44
C GLN A 257 -9.03 11.75 -32.41
N VAL A 258 -9.33 10.64 -33.04
CA VAL A 258 -8.34 9.55 -33.22
C VAL A 258 -7.11 10.11 -33.95
N GLY A 259 -5.92 9.85 -33.39
CA GLY A 259 -4.64 10.39 -33.80
C GLY A 259 -4.19 11.63 -33.03
N ASP A 260 -5.05 12.24 -32.21
CA ASP A 260 -4.62 13.34 -31.31
C ASP A 260 -3.71 12.81 -30.21
N THR A 261 -2.66 13.60 -29.91
CA THR A 261 -1.72 13.29 -28.84
C THR A 261 -1.93 14.23 -27.65
N ILE A 262 -1.93 13.69 -26.45
CA ILE A 262 -2.05 14.44 -25.20
C ILE A 262 -0.98 14.01 -24.19
N PRO A 263 -0.42 14.95 -23.40
CA PRO A 263 0.46 14.61 -22.30
C PRO A 263 -0.33 14.15 -21.07
N LEU A 264 0.17 13.10 -20.43
CA LEU A 264 -0.23 12.62 -19.11
C LEU A 264 0.90 12.89 -18.13
N THR A 265 0.68 13.74 -17.15
CA THR A 265 1.65 14.06 -16.11
C THR A 265 1.24 13.42 -14.80
N THR A 266 2.14 12.68 -14.17
CA THR A 266 1.93 12.09 -12.83
C THR A 266 3.01 12.57 -11.89
N THR A 267 2.63 13.07 -10.70
CA THR A 267 3.55 13.53 -9.66
C THR A 267 3.24 12.87 -8.32
N SER A 268 4.28 12.58 -7.56
CA SER A 268 4.16 12.07 -6.19
C SER A 268 5.40 12.41 -5.38
N THR A 269 5.23 12.57 -4.07
CA THR A 269 6.34 12.69 -3.10
C THR A 269 6.51 11.41 -2.27
N ALA A 270 5.83 10.33 -2.64
CA ALA A 270 5.75 9.11 -1.82
C ALA A 270 6.92 8.13 -2.02
N GLY A 271 7.90 8.44 -2.87
CA GLY A 271 9.01 7.52 -3.23
C GLY A 271 8.62 6.54 -4.34
N CYS A 272 9.57 5.68 -4.72
CA CYS A 272 9.44 4.76 -5.85
C CYS A 272 8.82 3.40 -5.50
N ASP A 273 8.85 3.02 -4.22
CA ASP A 273 8.20 1.81 -3.72
C ASP A 273 7.38 2.15 -2.48
N ASN A 274 6.07 2.09 -2.62
CA ASN A 274 5.13 2.53 -1.59
C ASN A 274 3.93 1.60 -1.51
N ILE A 275 3.53 1.22 -0.30
CA ILE A 275 2.41 0.31 -0.03
C ILE A 275 1.53 0.84 1.11
N GLY A 276 0.24 0.58 1.03
CA GLY A 276 -0.72 0.90 2.06
C GLY A 276 -0.60 0.05 3.32
N GLY A 277 -1.28 0.48 4.39
CA GLY A 277 -1.40 -0.19 5.68
C GLY A 277 -2.15 0.65 6.70
N HIS A 278 -2.48 0.07 7.86
CA HIS A 278 -3.17 0.78 8.94
C HIS A 278 -3.08 0.04 10.27
N PRO A 279 -2.75 0.74 11.37
CA PRO A 279 -2.33 2.13 11.49
C PRO A 279 -0.80 2.30 11.42
N ILE A 280 -0.35 3.56 11.30
CA ILE A 280 1.03 3.89 11.69
C ILE A 280 1.16 3.64 13.18
N LEU A 281 2.08 2.77 13.57
CA LEU A 281 2.35 2.40 14.97
C LEU A 281 3.37 3.34 15.59
N LEU A 282 4.46 3.58 14.89
CA LEU A 282 5.55 4.46 15.31
C LEU A 282 5.91 5.42 14.18
N ASP A 283 6.15 6.69 14.52
CA ASP A 283 6.70 7.69 13.62
C ASP A 283 7.82 8.44 14.33
N HIS A 284 9.05 8.35 13.84
CA HIS A 284 10.26 8.95 14.42
C HIS A 284 10.42 8.67 15.94
N GLY A 285 10.13 7.44 16.37
CA GLY A 285 10.20 7.02 17.77
C GLY A 285 8.99 7.40 18.62
N VAL A 286 8.03 8.12 18.05
CA VAL A 286 6.80 8.53 18.75
C VAL A 286 5.70 7.50 18.45
N VAL A 287 5.09 6.98 19.52
CA VAL A 287 3.90 6.14 19.42
C VAL A 287 2.74 6.99 18.93
N THR A 288 2.12 6.58 17.83
CA THR A 288 0.97 7.28 17.28
C THR A 288 -0.31 6.95 18.07
N PRO A 289 -1.28 7.88 18.16
CA PRO A 289 -2.55 7.59 18.80
C PRO A 289 -3.30 6.50 18.03
N VAL A 290 -3.49 5.35 18.64
CA VAL A 290 -4.37 4.32 18.10
C VAL A 290 -5.80 4.81 18.20
N VAL A 291 -6.55 4.72 17.12
CA VAL A 291 -7.96 5.11 17.10
C VAL A 291 -8.74 4.18 18.06
N ARG A 292 -9.11 4.69 19.23
CA ARG A 292 -9.80 3.91 20.27
C ARG A 292 -11.17 3.37 19.85
N ALA A 293 -11.76 3.96 18.84
CA ALA A 293 -13.02 3.51 18.27
C ALA A 293 -12.84 2.33 17.31
N ASP A 294 -11.63 2.10 16.82
CA ASP A 294 -11.33 0.98 15.95
C ASP A 294 -11.24 -0.31 16.77
N THR A 295 -12.28 -1.12 16.66
CA THR A 295 -12.40 -2.38 17.39
C THR A 295 -11.39 -3.44 16.95
N TYR A 296 -10.82 -3.31 15.76
CA TYR A 296 -9.78 -4.19 15.23
C TYR A 296 -8.44 -3.90 15.91
N MET A 297 -8.11 -2.61 16.12
CA MET A 297 -6.83 -2.20 16.72
C MET A 297 -6.72 -2.47 18.21
N ILE A 298 -7.81 -2.37 18.96
CA ILE A 298 -7.83 -2.59 20.41
C ILE A 298 -7.96 -4.06 20.82
N LYS A 299 -8.38 -4.94 19.89
CA LYS A 299 -8.48 -6.38 20.12
C LYS A 299 -7.20 -7.11 19.70
N PRO A 300 -6.93 -8.28 20.31
CA PRO A 300 -5.81 -9.11 19.91
C PRO A 300 -6.13 -9.84 18.59
N TYR A 301 -5.29 -9.61 17.58
CA TYR A 301 -5.33 -10.29 16.29
C TYR A 301 -3.94 -10.82 15.93
N ALA A 302 -3.86 -11.72 14.96
CA ALA A 302 -2.64 -11.94 14.24
C ALA A 302 -2.26 -10.64 13.53
N ARG A 303 -0.95 -10.31 13.47
CA ARG A 303 -0.47 -9.02 12.96
C ARG A 303 0.71 -9.20 12.05
N THR A 304 0.83 -8.30 11.09
CA THR A 304 1.98 -8.16 10.19
C THR A 304 2.43 -6.71 10.20
N VAL A 305 3.71 -6.48 10.46
CA VAL A 305 4.25 -5.12 10.62
C VAL A 305 5.54 -4.99 9.83
N ILE A 306 5.71 -3.87 9.14
CA ILE A 306 6.99 -3.39 8.64
C ILE A 306 7.42 -2.17 9.41
N GLY A 307 8.72 -2.05 9.67
CA GLY A 307 9.29 -0.88 10.35
C GLY A 307 10.80 -0.78 10.17
N TRP A 308 11.36 0.31 10.66
CA TRP A 308 12.77 0.64 10.51
C TRP A 308 13.37 1.11 11.81
N THR A 309 14.61 0.71 12.07
CA THR A 309 15.40 1.20 13.20
C THR A 309 16.03 2.55 12.88
N ALA A 310 16.49 3.27 13.91
CA ALA A 310 17.24 4.52 13.71
C ALA A 310 18.57 4.31 12.95
N ALA A 311 19.05 3.08 12.88
CA ALA A 311 20.26 2.69 12.13
C ALA A 311 19.97 2.35 10.65
N GLY A 312 18.69 2.40 10.23
CA GLY A 312 18.26 2.07 8.86
C GLY A 312 18.13 0.58 8.59
N GLU A 313 18.05 -0.26 9.63
CA GLU A 313 17.72 -1.67 9.44
C GLU A 313 16.21 -1.82 9.23
N THR A 314 15.82 -2.61 8.24
CA THR A 314 14.42 -3.02 8.05
C THR A 314 14.07 -4.16 9.00
N VAL A 315 12.95 -4.01 9.70
CA VAL A 315 12.38 -5.00 10.62
C VAL A 315 10.98 -5.36 10.15
N ILE A 316 10.78 -6.63 9.86
CA ILE A 316 9.45 -7.18 9.56
C ILE A 316 9.07 -8.11 10.70
N MET A 317 7.87 -7.96 11.24
CA MET A 317 7.40 -8.74 12.39
C MET A 317 6.01 -9.30 12.11
N THR A 318 5.80 -10.59 12.43
CA THR A 318 4.47 -11.17 12.51
C THR A 318 4.19 -11.68 13.91
N VAL A 319 2.93 -11.57 14.31
CA VAL A 319 2.42 -12.14 15.57
C VAL A 319 1.33 -13.13 15.24
N ASP A 320 1.49 -14.37 15.66
CA ASP A 320 0.43 -15.38 15.52
C ASP A 320 -0.81 -14.99 16.32
N GLY A 321 -1.99 -15.37 15.83
CA GLY A 321 -3.22 -15.04 16.53
C GLY A 321 -4.44 -15.78 16.01
N LYS A 322 -5.56 -15.46 16.64
CA LYS A 322 -6.92 -15.77 16.20
C LYS A 322 -7.76 -14.52 16.39
N ASP A 323 -8.56 -14.23 15.41
CA ASP A 323 -9.33 -13.00 15.31
C ASP A 323 -10.12 -12.66 16.57
N GLY A 324 -9.78 -11.53 17.19
CA GLY A 324 -10.39 -11.04 18.42
C GLY A 324 -10.17 -11.89 19.67
N ALA A 325 -9.50 -13.05 19.56
CA ALA A 325 -9.31 -14.00 20.67
C ALA A 325 -7.86 -14.09 21.18
N SER A 326 -6.90 -13.91 20.28
CA SER A 326 -5.47 -13.98 20.64
C SER A 326 -4.60 -13.32 19.57
N GLY A 327 -3.38 -12.94 19.94
CA GLY A 327 -2.44 -12.22 19.10
C GLY A 327 -1.91 -10.99 19.82
N ALA A 328 -1.83 -9.86 19.12
CA ALA A 328 -1.42 -8.58 19.70
C ALA A 328 -2.42 -7.47 19.40
N THR A 329 -2.62 -6.56 20.34
CA THR A 329 -3.24 -5.26 20.12
C THR A 329 -2.20 -4.28 19.56
N ALA A 330 -2.61 -3.19 18.90
CA ALA A 330 -1.67 -2.18 18.45
C ALA A 330 -0.79 -1.63 19.59
N PHE A 331 -1.36 -1.42 20.78
CA PHE A 331 -0.61 -0.99 21.95
C PHE A 331 0.50 -1.98 22.38
N GLN A 332 0.27 -3.27 22.21
CA GLN A 332 1.29 -4.29 22.49
C GLN A 332 2.36 -4.30 21.40
N LEU A 333 1.98 -4.06 20.13
CA LEU A 333 2.91 -3.93 19.02
C LEU A 333 3.86 -2.75 19.21
N ASP A 334 3.36 -1.56 19.58
CA ASP A 334 4.20 -0.39 19.85
C ASP A 334 5.32 -0.70 20.84
N ARG A 335 5.00 -1.36 21.94
CA ARG A 335 5.98 -1.73 22.97
C ARG A 335 6.97 -2.80 22.49
N LEU A 336 6.51 -3.75 21.68
CA LEU A 336 7.37 -4.76 21.07
C LEU A 336 8.37 -4.10 20.11
N LEU A 337 7.89 -3.25 19.21
CA LEU A 337 8.69 -2.54 18.21
C LEU A 337 9.75 -1.64 18.87
N GLN A 338 9.35 -0.84 19.89
CA GLN A 338 10.31 -0.05 20.66
C GLN A 338 11.39 -0.91 21.32
N SER A 339 11.05 -2.12 21.79
CA SER A 339 12.04 -3.05 22.37
C SER A 339 13.01 -3.64 21.34
N LEU A 340 12.71 -3.51 20.04
CA LEU A 340 13.56 -3.86 18.93
C LEU A 340 14.29 -2.64 18.32
N ASN A 341 14.24 -1.49 19.00
CA ASN A 341 14.77 -0.20 18.54
C ASN A 341 14.15 0.29 17.22
N VAL A 342 12.96 -0.17 16.87
CA VAL A 342 12.21 0.34 15.73
C VAL A 342 11.69 1.74 16.08
N VAL A 343 11.87 2.68 15.15
CA VAL A 343 11.47 4.08 15.32
C VAL A 343 10.35 4.51 14.38
N THR A 344 10.18 3.79 13.26
CA THR A 344 9.10 4.03 12.30
C THR A 344 8.48 2.69 11.95
N ALA A 345 7.14 2.56 11.97
CA ALA A 345 6.46 1.30 11.69
C ALA A 345 5.00 1.50 11.25
N LEU A 346 4.57 0.63 10.31
CA LEU A 346 3.21 0.51 9.81
C LEU A 346 2.69 -0.91 10.04
N ASP A 347 1.45 -1.04 10.56
CA ASP A 347 0.72 -2.31 10.58
C ASP A 347 0.13 -2.58 9.18
N LEU A 348 0.35 -3.76 8.67
CA LEU A 348 -0.19 -4.24 7.39
C LEU A 348 -1.46 -5.06 7.64
N ASP A 349 -2.00 -5.71 6.61
CA ASP A 349 -3.15 -6.59 6.83
C ASP A 349 -2.79 -7.71 7.82
N GLY A 350 -3.71 -7.96 8.71
CA GLY A 350 -3.55 -8.91 9.81
C GLY A 350 -4.52 -10.10 9.71
N GLY A 351 -4.84 -10.68 10.87
CA GLY A 351 -5.81 -11.75 10.96
C GLY A 351 -5.45 -12.96 10.12
N GLU A 352 -6.36 -13.34 9.24
CA GLU A 352 -6.19 -14.49 8.34
C GLU A 352 -5.07 -14.31 7.31
N SER A 353 -4.78 -13.07 6.93
CA SER A 353 -3.75 -12.74 5.94
C SER A 353 -2.33 -12.89 6.49
N THR A 354 -2.16 -12.80 7.83
CA THR A 354 -0.85 -12.87 8.46
C THR A 354 -0.08 -14.13 8.06
N THR A 355 0.94 -13.93 7.24
CA THR A 355 1.83 -14.98 6.73
C THR A 355 3.29 -14.54 6.87
N PHE A 356 4.14 -15.45 7.36
CA PHE A 356 5.58 -15.29 7.40
C PHE A 356 6.23 -16.47 6.69
N TYR A 357 6.67 -16.25 5.46
CA TYR A 357 7.37 -17.24 4.66
C TYR A 357 8.86 -16.97 4.66
N ALA A 358 9.67 -17.96 4.97
CA ALA A 358 11.12 -17.91 4.81
C ALA A 358 11.70 -19.33 4.81
N LYS A 359 12.90 -19.49 4.28
CA LYS A 359 13.59 -20.80 4.24
C LYS A 359 12.74 -21.90 3.56
N GLY A 360 12.02 -21.53 2.52
CA GLY A 360 11.22 -22.47 1.72
C GLY A 360 9.92 -22.94 2.39
N ARG A 361 9.49 -22.32 3.49
CA ARG A 361 8.25 -22.71 4.19
C ARG A 361 7.61 -21.53 4.96
N VAL A 362 6.32 -21.66 5.24
CA VAL A 362 5.61 -20.78 6.19
C VAL A 362 6.09 -21.11 7.60
N LEU A 363 6.55 -20.10 8.34
CA LEU A 363 7.12 -20.22 9.68
C LEU A 363 6.12 -19.90 10.79
N ASN A 364 5.17 -19.02 10.53
CA ASN A 364 4.10 -18.70 11.48
C ASN A 364 2.97 -19.75 11.45
N SER A 365 2.01 -19.62 12.38
CA SER A 365 0.80 -20.44 12.41
C SER A 365 -0.38 -19.63 11.89
N PRO A 366 -0.77 -19.78 10.61
CA PRO A 366 -1.89 -19.03 10.03
C PRO A 366 -3.18 -19.23 10.85
N SER A 367 -3.98 -18.18 11.01
CA SER A 367 -5.15 -18.12 11.89
C SER A 367 -6.19 -19.23 11.62
N HIS A 368 -6.34 -19.65 10.37
CA HIS A 368 -7.26 -20.71 9.95
C HIS A 368 -6.56 -22.02 9.51
N GLY A 369 -5.30 -22.19 9.92
CA GLY A 369 -4.54 -23.43 9.70
C GLY A 369 -3.91 -23.55 8.30
N ALA A 370 -4.25 -22.68 7.36
CA ALA A 370 -3.66 -22.59 6.04
C ALA A 370 -3.35 -21.13 5.71
N GLU A 371 -2.35 -20.91 4.85
CA GLU A 371 -2.02 -19.61 4.29
C GLU A 371 -3.19 -19.08 3.44
N ARG A 372 -3.63 -17.86 3.72
CA ARG A 372 -4.66 -17.19 2.94
C ARG A 372 -4.04 -16.56 1.68
N PRO A 373 -4.63 -16.76 0.50
CA PRO A 373 -4.27 -15.96 -0.67
C PRO A 373 -4.60 -14.48 -0.45
N VAL A 374 -3.68 -13.59 -0.82
CA VAL A 374 -3.74 -12.13 -0.66
C VAL A 374 -3.44 -11.45 -1.99
N SER A 375 -3.72 -10.16 -2.11
CA SER A 375 -3.47 -9.38 -3.32
C SER A 375 -2.02 -8.94 -3.43
N THR A 376 -1.41 -8.53 -2.31
CA THR A 376 -0.02 -8.06 -2.26
C THR A 376 0.79 -8.79 -1.20
N ALA A 377 2.11 -8.79 -1.38
CA ALA A 377 3.08 -9.26 -0.41
C ALA A 377 4.32 -8.35 -0.38
N LEU A 378 4.99 -8.29 0.76
CA LEU A 378 6.35 -7.76 0.85
C LEU A 378 7.35 -8.90 0.68
N LEU A 379 8.16 -8.80 -0.35
CA LEU A 379 9.16 -9.80 -0.75
C LEU A 379 10.55 -9.30 -0.39
N VAL A 380 11.28 -10.04 0.42
CA VAL A 380 12.68 -9.75 0.74
C VAL A 380 13.57 -10.44 -0.26
N VAL A 381 14.22 -9.65 -1.10
CA VAL A 381 15.04 -10.11 -2.22
C VAL A 381 16.51 -9.80 -1.92
N GLN A 382 17.39 -10.77 -2.15
CA GLN A 382 18.82 -10.58 -1.99
C GLN A 382 19.37 -9.68 -3.11
N ASN A 383 20.12 -8.66 -2.75
CA ASN A 383 20.80 -7.80 -3.70
C ASN A 383 21.89 -8.59 -4.45
N GLN A 384 22.01 -8.34 -5.74
CA GLN A 384 23.01 -9.01 -6.60
C GLN A 384 24.36 -8.32 -6.53
#